data_72da5da45a893090428f054b228abafc
#
_entry.id   72da5da45a893090428f054b228abafc
#
_cell.length_a   1.000
_cell.length_b   1.000
_cell.length_c   1.000
_cell.angle_alpha   90.00
_cell.angle_beta   90.00
_cell.angle_gamma   90.00
#
_symmetry.space_group_name_H-M   'P 1'
#
loop_
_entity.id
_entity.type
_entity.pdbx_description
1 polymer ?
#
loop_
_entity_poly.entity_id
_entity_poly.type
_entity_poly.pdbx_seq_one_letter_code
_entity_poly.pdbx_strand_id
1 'polypeptide(L)'
;VALSASKNFTVTRDDIITMALRKIGANDAADVIPATELSAAALSLNTLVKEWTGEGLALWLRRTCVLFLQSGQQRYKVGSGTTAFCVNQDSIYYGTLTTALTTASTTLVVTTWYDYQDKVVSTNLGTGYAAIRLDSGVMDFCPITASSATGATFSGTPVDSAAAIGAKVYAFTTTSMITRPVRVLSATRLNNNGNTAEISLIGRADYDLLSQKNSSGNPTQMHFDPQLDAAQFLVWPVANSTDTNQIVMTLEFYPDDFDAAANNPEFPIEWANALVWNLAMEMSFEYGTDVRTRTQVAQIAISKKNILFDTADRENASVTFAVSQ
;
A
#
# COMPACT_ATOMS: atom_id res chain seq x y z
N VAL A 1 12.43 31.82 -26.68
CA VAL A 1 11.44 30.73 -26.74
C VAL A 1 10.85 30.59 -25.36
N ALA A 2 9.53 30.81 -25.21
CA ALA A 2 8.83 30.59 -23.93
C ALA A 2 8.65 29.08 -23.72
N LEU A 3 9.20 28.58 -22.65
CA LEU A 3 8.94 27.21 -22.21
C LEU A 3 7.63 27.18 -21.43
N SER A 4 6.83 26.13 -21.60
CA SER A 4 5.53 25.95 -20.89
C SER A 4 5.67 25.88 -19.38
N ALA A 5 6.83 25.44 -18.86
CA ALA A 5 7.09 25.16 -17.43
C ALA A 5 6.04 24.25 -16.77
N SER A 6 5.05 23.75 -17.49
CA SER A 6 4.02 22.83 -17.01
C SER A 6 4.53 21.39 -17.06
N LYS A 7 4.33 20.64 -15.97
CA LYS A 7 4.65 19.21 -15.83
C LYS A 7 3.43 18.40 -15.40
N ASN A 8 2.24 18.96 -15.53
CA ASN A 8 0.99 18.39 -15.04
C ASN A 8 0.15 17.70 -16.13
N PHE A 9 0.80 17.17 -17.17
CA PHE A 9 0.11 16.39 -18.19
C PHE A 9 -0.47 15.11 -17.56
N THR A 10 -1.78 14.95 -17.65
CA THR A 10 -2.52 13.80 -17.17
C THR A 10 -3.43 13.27 -18.27
N VAL A 11 -3.76 11.99 -18.22
CA VAL A 11 -4.65 11.32 -19.16
C VAL A 11 -5.72 10.62 -18.34
N THR A 12 -6.99 10.91 -18.62
CA THR A 12 -8.12 10.29 -17.92
C THR A 12 -8.44 8.90 -18.47
N ARG A 13 -9.27 8.12 -17.74
CA ARG A 13 -9.81 6.84 -18.22
C ARG A 13 -10.43 6.97 -19.61
N ASP A 14 -11.31 7.93 -19.80
CA ASP A 14 -12.04 8.11 -21.04
C ASP A 14 -11.12 8.58 -22.19
N ASP A 15 -10.05 9.33 -21.89
CA ASP A 15 -9.03 9.67 -22.89
C ASP A 15 -8.31 8.42 -23.39
N ILE A 16 -7.93 7.49 -22.49
CA ILE A 16 -7.27 6.22 -22.84
C ILE A 16 -8.19 5.41 -23.76
N ILE A 17 -9.45 5.24 -23.36
CA ILE A 17 -10.45 4.49 -24.14
C ILE A 17 -10.65 5.13 -25.50
N THR A 18 -10.86 6.43 -25.56
CA THR A 18 -11.07 7.16 -26.82
C THR A 18 -9.88 7.01 -27.75
N MET A 19 -8.65 7.15 -27.22
CA MET A 19 -7.44 6.94 -27.99
C MET A 19 -7.30 5.51 -28.49
N ALA A 20 -7.65 4.50 -27.69
CA ALA A 20 -7.60 3.10 -28.08
C ALA A 20 -8.58 2.78 -29.21
N LEU A 21 -9.84 3.22 -29.13
CA LEU A 21 -10.85 3.02 -30.18
C LEU A 21 -10.47 3.71 -31.50
N ARG A 22 -9.84 4.88 -31.44
CA ARG A 22 -9.30 5.55 -32.63
C ARG A 22 -8.14 4.76 -33.28
N LYS A 23 -7.31 4.04 -32.52
CA LYS A 23 -6.21 3.22 -33.09
C LYS A 23 -6.71 2.04 -33.90
N ILE A 24 -7.90 1.54 -33.62
CA ILE A 24 -8.53 0.45 -34.36
C ILE A 24 -9.53 0.93 -35.43
N GLY A 25 -9.72 2.26 -35.54
CA GLY A 25 -10.67 2.85 -36.50
C GLY A 25 -12.13 2.62 -36.16
N ALA A 26 -12.44 2.30 -34.89
CA ALA A 26 -13.81 2.10 -34.44
C ALA A 26 -14.55 3.43 -34.15
N ASN A 27 -13.80 4.52 -33.98
CA ASN A 27 -14.35 5.84 -33.69
C ASN A 27 -13.58 6.95 -34.40
N ASP A 28 -14.30 7.88 -35.04
CA ASP A 28 -13.71 9.05 -35.65
C ASP A 28 -13.50 10.18 -34.63
N ALA A 29 -12.66 11.17 -34.98
CA ALA A 29 -12.28 12.24 -34.06
C ALA A 29 -13.46 13.12 -33.61
N ALA A 30 -14.53 13.17 -34.40
CA ALA A 30 -15.71 13.98 -34.17
C ALA A 30 -16.86 13.22 -33.50
N ASP A 31 -16.75 11.89 -33.38
CA ASP A 31 -17.83 11.07 -32.85
C ASP A 31 -17.80 11.03 -31.32
N VAL A 32 -19.00 11.00 -30.74
CA VAL A 32 -19.19 10.79 -29.30
C VAL A 32 -19.39 9.29 -29.05
N ILE A 33 -18.54 8.70 -28.23
CA ILE A 33 -18.65 7.29 -27.86
C ILE A 33 -19.84 7.09 -26.94
N PRO A 34 -20.75 6.12 -27.22
CA PRO A 34 -21.87 5.81 -26.35
C PRO A 34 -21.41 5.36 -24.96
N ALA A 35 -22.18 5.71 -23.93
CA ALA A 35 -21.86 5.37 -22.53
C ALA A 35 -21.75 3.85 -22.29
N THR A 36 -22.50 3.05 -23.04
CA THR A 36 -22.45 1.58 -22.98
C THR A 36 -21.11 1.03 -23.47
N GLU A 37 -20.56 1.62 -24.52
CA GLU A 37 -19.24 1.25 -25.08
C GLU A 37 -18.12 1.70 -24.14
N LEU A 38 -18.20 2.92 -23.57
CA LEU A 38 -17.26 3.37 -22.54
C LEU A 38 -17.24 2.45 -21.34
N SER A 39 -18.41 1.95 -20.91
CA SER A 39 -18.50 1.01 -19.79
C SER A 39 -17.87 -0.35 -20.10
N ALA A 40 -18.07 -0.88 -21.30
CA ALA A 40 -17.46 -2.14 -21.75
C ALA A 40 -15.93 -1.99 -21.85
N ALA A 41 -15.47 -0.91 -22.49
CA ALA A 41 -14.04 -0.64 -22.62
C ALA A 41 -13.36 -0.37 -21.26
N ALA A 42 -14.07 0.24 -20.30
CA ALA A 42 -13.56 0.42 -18.94
C ALA A 42 -13.37 -0.91 -18.20
N LEU A 43 -14.26 -1.89 -18.43
CA LEU A 43 -14.11 -3.24 -17.88
C LEU A 43 -12.85 -3.91 -18.45
N SER A 44 -12.66 -3.86 -19.78
CA SER A 44 -11.45 -4.39 -20.43
C SER A 44 -10.18 -3.70 -19.92
N LEU A 45 -10.21 -2.38 -19.76
CA LEU A 45 -9.08 -1.64 -19.20
C LEU A 45 -8.74 -2.06 -17.77
N ASN A 46 -9.72 -2.23 -16.90
CA ASN A 46 -9.51 -2.71 -15.54
C ASN A 46 -8.92 -4.13 -15.52
N THR A 47 -9.42 -5.01 -16.38
CA THR A 47 -8.92 -6.39 -16.50
C THR A 47 -7.47 -6.39 -16.94
N LEU A 48 -7.11 -5.63 -17.99
CA LEU A 48 -5.76 -5.46 -18.49
C LEU A 48 -4.78 -4.99 -17.42
N VAL A 49 -5.19 -3.98 -16.64
CA VAL A 49 -4.36 -3.41 -15.58
C VAL A 49 -4.12 -4.41 -14.44
N LYS A 50 -5.16 -5.16 -14.05
CA LYS A 50 -5.01 -6.22 -13.03
C LYS A 50 -4.11 -7.36 -13.51
N GLU A 51 -4.18 -7.72 -14.79
CA GLU A 51 -3.28 -8.71 -15.40
C GLU A 51 -1.81 -8.26 -15.33
N TRP A 52 -1.53 -7.01 -15.72
CA TRP A 52 -0.18 -6.46 -15.67
C TRP A 52 0.38 -6.41 -14.25
N THR A 53 -0.46 -6.12 -13.27
CA THR A 53 -0.05 -6.18 -11.85
C THR A 53 0.33 -7.61 -11.46
N GLY A 54 -0.43 -8.61 -11.93
CA GLY A 54 -0.11 -10.02 -11.72
C GLY A 54 1.23 -10.45 -12.34
N GLU A 55 1.61 -9.83 -13.46
CA GLU A 55 2.91 -10.04 -14.12
C GLU A 55 4.08 -9.32 -13.41
N GLY A 56 3.81 -8.51 -12.39
CA GLY A 56 4.83 -7.81 -11.59
C GLY A 56 5.18 -6.41 -12.10
N LEU A 57 4.43 -5.84 -13.02
CA LEU A 57 4.61 -4.48 -13.54
C LEU A 57 3.99 -3.42 -12.60
N ALA A 58 4.38 -3.38 -11.34
CA ALA A 58 3.74 -2.51 -10.36
C ALA A 58 4.72 -1.86 -9.38
N LEU A 59 5.88 -1.42 -9.88
CA LEU A 59 6.95 -0.88 -9.04
C LEU A 59 6.52 0.32 -8.19
N TRP A 60 5.70 1.22 -8.73
CA TRP A 60 5.19 2.40 -8.02
C TRP A 60 4.09 2.07 -7.00
N LEU A 61 3.53 0.86 -7.04
CA LEU A 61 2.54 0.40 -6.06
C LEU A 61 3.20 -0.28 -4.84
N ARG A 62 4.51 -0.18 -4.72
CA ARG A 62 5.27 -0.61 -3.56
C ARG A 62 5.25 0.48 -2.51
N ARG A 63 4.73 0.15 -1.34
CA ARG A 63 4.67 1.08 -0.20
C ARG A 63 5.30 0.43 1.02
N THR A 64 5.98 1.23 1.81
CA THR A 64 6.46 0.80 3.13
C THR A 64 5.33 0.96 4.12
N CYS A 65 4.97 -0.14 4.79
CA CYS A 65 3.87 -0.20 5.74
C CYS A 65 4.36 -0.69 7.09
N VAL A 66 3.70 -0.25 8.14
CA VAL A 66 3.99 -0.64 9.52
C VAL A 66 2.82 -1.44 10.07
N LEU A 67 3.10 -2.68 10.48
CA LEU A 67 2.18 -3.51 11.24
C LEU A 67 2.48 -3.34 12.73
N PHE A 68 1.50 -2.88 13.49
CA PHE A 68 1.59 -2.83 14.95
C PHE A 68 1.29 -4.20 15.53
N LEU A 69 2.22 -4.71 16.32
CA LEU A 69 2.11 -6.03 16.93
C LEU A 69 1.40 -5.98 18.27
N GLN A 70 0.60 -7.00 18.55
CA GLN A 70 -0.02 -7.27 19.82
C GLN A 70 0.69 -8.43 20.52
N SER A 71 0.93 -8.27 21.81
CA SER A 71 1.51 -9.37 22.62
C SER A 71 0.60 -10.59 22.60
N GLY A 72 1.18 -11.75 22.31
CA GLY A 72 0.44 -13.00 22.27
C GLY A 72 -0.37 -13.24 21.00
N GLN A 73 -0.44 -12.29 20.07
CA GLN A 73 -1.17 -12.45 18.82
C GLN A 73 -0.27 -13.00 17.71
N GLN A 74 -0.70 -14.11 17.12
CA GLN A 74 0.02 -14.80 16.04
C GLN A 74 -0.43 -14.35 14.66
N ARG A 75 -1.72 -14.04 14.50
CA ARG A 75 -2.37 -13.81 13.22
C ARG A 75 -2.89 -12.39 13.13
N TYR A 76 -2.50 -11.71 12.04
CA TYR A 76 -2.91 -10.33 11.75
C TYR A 76 -3.65 -10.33 10.43
N LYS A 77 -4.95 -10.09 10.47
CA LYS A 77 -5.79 -10.00 9.28
C LYS A 77 -5.86 -8.56 8.79
N VAL A 78 -5.50 -8.33 7.53
CA VAL A 78 -5.34 -7.00 6.93
C VAL A 78 -6.19 -6.90 5.66
N GLY A 79 -6.87 -5.78 5.46
CA GLY A 79 -7.79 -5.54 4.37
C GLY A 79 -9.17 -5.12 4.86
N SER A 80 -10.21 -5.26 4.04
CA SER A 80 -11.55 -4.83 4.38
C SER A 80 -12.11 -5.56 5.61
N GLY A 81 -12.71 -4.79 6.53
CA GLY A 81 -13.38 -5.34 7.71
C GLY A 81 -12.44 -5.98 8.74
N THR A 82 -11.17 -5.59 8.78
CA THR A 82 -10.17 -6.19 9.66
C THR A 82 -9.86 -5.32 10.86
N THR A 83 -9.28 -5.96 11.89
CA THR A 83 -8.89 -5.32 13.16
C THR A 83 -7.38 -5.16 13.31
N ALA A 84 -6.58 -5.67 12.38
CA ALA A 84 -5.13 -5.50 12.46
C ALA A 84 -4.73 -4.09 11.98
N PHE A 85 -3.94 -3.41 12.79
CA PHE A 85 -3.47 -2.07 12.50
C PHE A 85 -2.18 -2.15 11.66
N CYS A 86 -2.36 -2.18 10.35
CA CYS A 86 -1.30 -2.06 9.37
C CYS A 86 -1.52 -0.80 8.55
N VAL A 87 -0.55 0.09 8.53
CA VAL A 87 -0.69 1.47 8.09
C VAL A 87 0.46 1.82 7.15
N ASN A 88 0.20 2.66 6.14
CA ASN A 88 1.28 3.24 5.34
C ASN A 88 2.20 4.08 6.23
N GLN A 89 3.51 3.82 6.17
CA GLN A 89 4.52 4.49 7.00
C GLN A 89 4.46 6.01 6.86
N ASP A 90 4.28 6.52 5.63
CA ASP A 90 4.24 7.95 5.34
C ASP A 90 3.05 8.69 5.98
N SER A 91 2.07 7.95 6.45
CA SER A 91 0.85 8.46 7.08
C SER A 91 0.85 8.33 8.60
N ILE A 92 1.97 7.90 9.19
CA ILE A 92 2.11 7.76 10.64
C ILE A 92 2.72 9.03 11.20
N TYR A 93 2.07 9.54 12.24
CA TYR A 93 2.63 10.57 13.10
C TYR A 93 3.06 9.95 14.41
N TYR A 94 4.14 10.40 14.98
CA TYR A 94 4.59 9.92 16.28
C TYR A 94 4.89 11.07 17.24
N GLY A 95 4.79 10.77 18.52
CA GLY A 95 5.07 11.70 19.59
C GLY A 95 5.46 10.96 20.85
N THR A 96 5.82 11.74 21.88
CA THR A 96 6.19 11.21 23.19
C THR A 96 5.28 11.82 24.24
N LEU A 97 4.71 11.01 25.13
CA LEU A 97 3.84 11.47 26.19
C LEU A 97 4.57 12.43 27.13
N THR A 98 3.95 13.57 27.40
CA THR A 98 4.41 14.53 28.41
C THR A 98 3.67 14.38 29.74
N THR A 99 2.52 13.73 29.70
CA THR A 99 1.69 13.45 30.90
C THR A 99 1.43 11.94 30.91
N ALA A 100 1.62 11.31 32.07
CA ALA A 100 1.30 9.91 32.25
C ALA A 100 -0.20 9.67 32.03
N LEU A 101 -0.53 8.55 31.38
CA LEU A 101 -1.89 8.07 31.23
C LEU A 101 -2.19 7.07 32.34
N THR A 102 -3.41 7.10 32.83
CA THR A 102 -3.97 6.14 33.77
C THR A 102 -5.08 5.34 33.10
N THR A 103 -5.47 4.23 33.66
CA THR A 103 -6.66 3.50 33.23
C THR A 103 -7.84 4.48 33.14
N ALA A 104 -8.58 4.42 32.03
CA ALA A 104 -9.70 5.31 31.73
C ALA A 104 -9.34 6.76 31.32
N SER A 105 -8.07 7.06 31.03
CA SER A 105 -7.74 8.35 30.42
C SER A 105 -8.37 8.47 29.03
N THR A 106 -9.02 9.61 28.77
CA THR A 106 -9.71 9.91 27.49
C THR A 106 -8.96 10.93 26.65
N THR A 107 -7.84 11.43 27.14
CA THR A 107 -6.99 12.40 26.44
C THR A 107 -5.52 12.04 26.61
N LEU A 108 -4.73 12.34 25.62
CA LEU A 108 -3.27 12.27 25.70
C LEU A 108 -2.65 13.63 25.38
N VAL A 109 -1.48 13.89 25.95
CA VAL A 109 -0.68 15.08 25.68
C VAL A 109 0.73 14.66 25.28
N VAL A 110 1.19 15.20 24.16
CA VAL A 110 2.55 15.02 23.63
C VAL A 110 3.24 16.37 23.51
N THR A 111 4.56 16.40 23.47
CA THR A 111 5.31 17.65 23.25
C THR A 111 4.97 18.23 21.88
N THR A 112 5.00 17.41 20.86
CA THR A 112 4.66 17.73 19.48
C THR A 112 4.50 16.42 18.70
N TRP A 113 3.84 16.49 17.55
CA TRP A 113 3.79 15.40 16.60
C TRP A 113 4.86 15.55 15.53
N TYR A 114 5.46 14.47 15.15
CA TYR A 114 6.42 14.37 14.05
C TYR A 114 5.85 13.46 12.96
N ASP A 115 6.13 13.77 11.71
CA ASP A 115 5.92 12.84 10.62
C ASP A 115 7.08 11.82 10.54
N TYR A 116 6.98 10.87 9.62
CA TYR A 116 8.01 9.84 9.46
C TYR A 116 9.38 10.40 8.98
N GLN A 117 9.46 11.66 8.54
CA GLN A 117 10.68 12.38 8.18
C GLN A 117 11.25 13.20 9.35
N ASP A 118 10.76 12.97 10.57
CA ASP A 118 11.11 13.73 11.77
C ASP A 118 10.76 15.22 11.71
N LYS A 119 9.83 15.58 10.82
CA LYS A 119 9.39 16.95 10.67
C LYS A 119 8.20 17.23 11.59
N VAL A 120 8.28 18.37 12.28
CA VAL A 120 7.20 18.82 13.19
C VAL A 120 5.91 19.05 12.41
N VAL A 121 4.82 18.48 12.91
CA VAL A 121 3.47 18.63 12.39
C VAL A 121 2.67 19.54 13.33
N SER A 122 2.27 20.69 12.81
CA SER A 122 1.52 21.72 13.58
C SER A 122 0.01 21.70 13.35
N THR A 123 -0.48 20.77 12.51
CA THR A 123 -1.89 20.67 12.12
C THR A 123 -2.59 19.54 12.86
N ASN A 124 -3.92 19.58 12.87
CA ASN A 124 -4.74 18.49 13.38
C ASN A 124 -4.51 17.22 12.55
N LEU A 125 -4.32 16.10 13.25
CA LEU A 125 -4.11 14.79 12.62
C LEU A 125 -5.42 14.19 12.04
N GLY A 126 -6.56 14.82 12.26
CA GLY A 126 -7.87 14.30 11.88
C GLY A 126 -8.38 13.22 12.84
N THR A 127 -9.38 12.48 12.36
CA THR A 127 -9.96 11.33 13.06
C THR A 127 -9.23 10.05 12.65
N GLY A 128 -9.03 9.13 13.58
CA GLY A 128 -8.30 7.88 13.32
C GLY A 128 -8.04 7.12 14.62
N TYR A 129 -6.83 6.64 14.79
CA TYR A 129 -6.40 5.90 15.98
C TYR A 129 -5.10 6.44 16.53
N ALA A 130 -4.98 6.41 17.86
CA ALA A 130 -3.71 6.51 18.57
C ALA A 130 -3.29 5.12 19.02
N ALA A 131 -2.11 4.67 18.60
CA ALA A 131 -1.46 3.48 19.11
C ALA A 131 -0.52 3.88 20.22
N ILE A 132 -0.83 3.49 21.45
CA ILE A 132 -0.13 3.88 22.67
C ILE A 132 0.58 2.67 23.23
N ARG A 133 1.86 2.81 23.52
CA ARG A 133 2.57 1.76 24.23
C ARG A 133 2.33 1.90 25.74
N LEU A 134 1.67 0.91 26.30
CA LEU A 134 1.40 0.83 27.74
C LEU A 134 2.65 0.37 28.53
N ASP A 135 2.65 0.57 29.85
CA ASP A 135 3.73 0.13 30.73
C ASP A 135 3.86 -1.40 30.77
N SER A 136 2.78 -2.12 30.47
CA SER A 136 2.79 -3.57 30.27
C SER A 136 3.53 -4.03 29.00
N GLY A 137 3.90 -3.07 28.13
CA GLY A 137 4.50 -3.31 26.82
C GLY A 137 3.49 -3.64 25.71
N VAL A 138 2.22 -3.79 26.02
CA VAL A 138 1.14 -3.99 25.05
C VAL A 138 0.85 -2.67 24.31
N MET A 139 0.49 -2.78 23.03
CA MET A 139 -0.03 -1.62 22.28
C MET A 139 -1.53 -1.51 22.48
N ASP A 140 -1.99 -0.37 22.89
CA ASP A 140 -3.41 -0.01 22.97
C ASP A 140 -3.80 0.92 21.84
N PHE A 141 -5.00 0.73 21.28
CA PHE A 141 -5.48 1.47 20.10
C PHE A 141 -6.75 2.24 20.45
N CYS A 142 -6.59 3.53 20.71
CA CYS A 142 -7.69 4.40 21.09
C CYS A 142 -8.20 5.21 19.87
N PRO A 143 -9.49 5.15 19.54
CA PRO A 143 -10.06 5.97 18.47
C PRO A 143 -9.95 7.47 18.80
N ILE A 144 -9.42 8.27 17.87
CA ILE A 144 -9.28 9.72 17.99
C ILE A 144 -10.54 10.38 17.44
N THR A 145 -11.17 11.24 18.25
CA THR A 145 -12.28 12.11 17.81
C THR A 145 -11.83 13.52 17.51
N ALA A 146 -10.83 14.01 18.24
CA ALA A 146 -10.25 15.32 18.02
C ALA A 146 -8.75 15.28 18.29
N SER A 147 -7.99 16.02 17.53
CA SER A 147 -6.54 16.16 17.72
C SER A 147 -6.12 17.62 17.66
N SER A 148 -4.97 17.91 18.25
CA SER A 148 -4.32 19.22 18.23
C SER A 148 -2.82 19.02 17.94
N ALA A 149 -2.08 20.10 17.80
CA ALA A 149 -0.62 20.05 17.63
C ALA A 149 0.13 19.35 18.78
N THR A 150 -0.50 19.23 19.94
CA THR A 150 0.13 18.70 21.18
C THR A 150 -0.69 17.63 21.88
N GLY A 151 -1.67 17.03 21.22
CA GLY A 151 -2.46 15.99 21.87
C GLY A 151 -3.61 15.44 21.05
N ALA A 152 -4.36 14.51 21.65
CA ALA A 152 -5.56 13.92 21.07
C ALA A 152 -6.59 13.59 22.15
N THR A 153 -7.87 13.59 21.75
CA THR A 153 -9.01 13.17 22.57
C THR A 153 -9.59 11.88 22.00
N PHE A 154 -9.88 10.91 22.84
CA PHE A 154 -10.40 9.60 22.47
C PHE A 154 -11.92 9.56 22.51
N SER A 155 -12.52 8.71 21.68
CA SER A 155 -13.96 8.47 21.61
C SER A 155 -14.32 7.22 22.38
N GLY A 156 -14.95 7.37 23.54
CA GLY A 156 -15.69 6.27 24.18
C GLY A 156 -14.88 5.05 24.65
N THR A 157 -13.67 4.89 24.17
CA THR A 157 -12.75 3.81 24.55
C THR A 157 -11.54 4.44 25.21
N PRO A 158 -11.53 4.50 26.53
CA PRO A 158 -10.38 5.02 27.25
C PRO A 158 -9.19 4.07 27.16
N VAL A 159 -8.02 4.54 27.57
CA VAL A 159 -6.81 3.73 27.67
C VAL A 159 -7.04 2.55 28.64
N ASP A 160 -6.69 1.34 28.20
CA ASP A 160 -6.92 0.11 28.99
C ASP A 160 -6.05 0.01 30.24
N SER A 161 -4.86 0.64 30.23
CA SER A 161 -3.89 0.57 31.34
C SER A 161 -3.00 1.83 31.34
N ALA A 162 -2.11 1.90 32.33
CA ALA A 162 -1.19 3.00 32.48
C ALA A 162 -0.14 3.07 31.37
N ALA A 163 0.24 4.30 31.01
CA ALA A 163 1.41 4.58 30.19
C ALA A 163 2.22 5.73 30.82
N ALA A 164 3.51 5.50 31.05
CA ALA A 164 4.38 6.46 31.70
C ALA A 164 4.69 7.66 30.79
N ILE A 165 5.12 8.76 31.42
CA ILE A 165 5.75 9.88 30.70
C ILE A 165 6.94 9.33 29.90
N GLY A 166 7.11 9.81 28.67
CA GLY A 166 8.14 9.31 27.77
C GLY A 166 7.72 8.11 26.90
N ALA A 167 6.55 7.53 27.14
CA ALA A 167 6.04 6.46 26.26
C ALA A 167 5.80 7.00 24.84
N LYS A 168 6.17 6.18 23.83
CA LYS A 168 5.92 6.51 22.43
C LYS A 168 4.46 6.31 22.09
N VAL A 169 3.93 7.24 21.33
CA VAL A 169 2.57 7.23 20.78
C VAL A 169 2.66 7.42 19.29
N TYR A 170 1.86 6.66 18.56
CA TYR A 170 1.70 6.78 17.13
C TYR A 170 0.25 7.16 16.82
N ALA A 171 0.05 8.08 15.88
CA ALA A 171 -1.28 8.46 15.41
C ALA A 171 -1.38 8.29 13.89
N PHE A 172 -2.52 7.84 13.43
CA PHE A 172 -2.80 7.64 12.01
C PHE A 172 -4.30 7.72 11.74
N THR A 173 -4.67 8.07 10.51
CA THR A 173 -6.07 8.14 10.09
C THR A 173 -6.60 6.76 9.69
N THR A 174 -7.92 6.58 9.70
CA THR A 174 -8.56 5.34 9.21
C THR A 174 -8.28 5.09 7.72
N THR A 175 -8.15 6.16 6.94
CA THR A 175 -7.83 6.10 5.50
C THR A 175 -6.38 5.70 5.23
N SER A 176 -5.51 5.76 6.24
CA SER A 176 -4.10 5.32 6.14
C SER A 176 -3.93 3.82 6.34
N MET A 177 -4.96 3.13 6.82
CA MET A 177 -4.96 1.67 6.94
C MET A 177 -4.92 1.04 5.55
N ILE A 178 -4.05 0.06 5.39
CA ILE A 178 -3.82 -0.54 4.08
C ILE A 178 -4.98 -1.45 3.66
N THR A 179 -5.22 -1.49 2.36
CA THR A 179 -6.04 -2.50 1.70
C THR A 179 -5.29 -3.84 1.65
N ARG A 180 -5.90 -4.87 1.08
CA ARG A 180 -5.26 -6.17 0.90
C ARG A 180 -4.04 -6.04 -0.03
N PRO A 181 -2.82 -6.37 0.44
CA PRO A 181 -1.64 -6.38 -0.41
C PRO A 181 -1.62 -7.60 -1.34
N VAL A 182 -0.88 -7.48 -2.44
CA VAL A 182 -0.64 -8.58 -3.39
C VAL A 182 0.43 -9.53 -2.84
N ARG A 183 1.55 -8.95 -2.38
CA ARG A 183 2.69 -9.70 -1.84
C ARG A 183 3.52 -8.85 -0.89
N VAL A 184 4.34 -9.54 -0.10
CA VAL A 184 5.36 -8.94 0.77
C VAL A 184 6.71 -9.10 0.09
N LEU A 185 7.45 -8.00 -0.06
CA LEU A 185 8.79 -8.01 -0.66
C LEU A 185 9.88 -8.13 0.38
N SER A 186 9.73 -7.43 1.51
CA SER A 186 10.66 -7.48 2.63
C SER A 186 9.93 -7.20 3.93
N ALA A 187 10.49 -7.69 5.04
CA ALA A 187 9.97 -7.41 6.37
C ALA A 187 11.13 -7.27 7.36
N THR A 188 11.04 -6.25 8.21
CA THR A 188 11.99 -6.00 9.30
C THR A 188 11.23 -5.71 10.58
N ARG A 189 11.66 -6.30 11.69
CA ARG A 189 11.12 -5.90 12.99
C ARG A 189 11.81 -4.64 13.49
N LEU A 190 11.06 -3.77 14.12
CA LEU A 190 11.57 -2.60 14.82
C LEU A 190 11.36 -2.80 16.32
N ASN A 191 12.44 -2.79 17.08
CA ASN A 191 12.36 -2.86 18.53
C ASN A 191 12.15 -1.47 19.16
N ASN A 192 11.88 -1.45 20.45
CA ASN A 192 11.62 -0.21 21.18
C ASN A 192 12.78 0.77 21.23
N ASN A 193 14.00 0.30 21.00
CA ASN A 193 15.23 1.11 20.99
C ASN A 193 15.58 1.63 19.59
N GLY A 194 14.73 1.36 18.58
CA GLY A 194 14.97 1.75 17.20
C GLY A 194 15.87 0.79 16.41
N ASN A 195 16.31 -0.33 16.99
CA ASN A 195 17.10 -1.32 16.27
C ASN A 195 16.20 -2.14 15.36
N THR A 196 16.68 -2.39 14.16
CA THR A 196 16.01 -3.21 13.16
C THR A 196 16.65 -4.59 13.06
N ALA A 197 15.85 -5.60 12.78
CA ALA A 197 16.32 -6.93 12.43
C ALA A 197 15.41 -7.53 11.36
N GLU A 198 16.00 -8.22 10.41
CA GLU A 198 15.28 -8.85 9.31
C GLU A 198 14.34 -9.94 9.81
N ILE A 199 13.20 -10.07 9.14
CA ILE A 199 12.24 -11.17 9.30
C ILE A 199 12.24 -11.98 8.02
N SER A 200 12.54 -13.27 8.15
CA SER A 200 12.52 -14.19 7.02
C SER A 200 11.09 -14.48 6.56
N LEU A 201 10.81 -14.25 5.29
CA LEU A 201 9.55 -14.63 4.68
C LEU A 201 9.59 -16.12 4.33
N ILE A 202 8.67 -16.90 4.90
CA ILE A 202 8.62 -18.36 4.73
C ILE A 202 7.36 -18.82 4.02
N GLY A 203 7.46 -19.96 3.34
CA GLY A 203 6.33 -20.59 2.67
C GLY A 203 5.32 -21.18 3.67
N ARG A 204 4.13 -21.54 3.17
CA ARG A 204 3.08 -22.15 4.01
C ARG A 204 3.54 -23.47 4.64
N ALA A 205 4.20 -24.31 3.85
CA ALA A 205 4.68 -25.60 4.32
C ALA A 205 5.70 -25.45 5.46
N ASP A 206 6.65 -24.51 5.31
CA ASP A 206 7.65 -24.23 6.34
C ASP A 206 7.01 -23.68 7.61
N TYR A 207 6.02 -22.80 7.47
CA TYR A 207 5.27 -22.27 8.60
C TYR A 207 4.50 -23.39 9.34
N ASP A 208 3.91 -24.34 8.60
CA ASP A 208 3.15 -25.43 9.19
C ASP A 208 4.05 -26.43 9.94
N LEU A 209 5.32 -26.56 9.57
CA LEU A 209 6.33 -27.38 10.23
C LEU A 209 6.88 -26.75 11.52
N LEU A 210 6.65 -25.47 11.78
CA LEU A 210 7.11 -24.83 13.01
C LEU A 210 6.46 -25.48 14.23
N SER A 211 7.30 -25.90 15.16
CA SER A 211 6.85 -26.37 16.46
C SER A 211 6.41 -25.21 17.35
N GLN A 212 5.47 -25.45 18.26
CA GLN A 212 5.03 -24.47 19.26
C GLN A 212 4.72 -23.08 18.65
N LYS A 213 3.70 -23.02 17.80
CA LYS A 213 3.31 -21.79 17.10
C LYS A 213 2.99 -20.61 18.01
N ASN A 214 2.68 -20.86 19.28
CA ASN A 214 2.42 -19.84 20.30
C ASN A 214 3.67 -19.48 21.14
N SER A 215 4.86 -19.94 20.73
CA SER A 215 6.09 -19.55 21.42
C SER A 215 6.24 -18.04 21.41
N SER A 216 6.38 -17.44 22.60
CA SER A 216 6.56 -16.00 22.75
C SER A 216 8.04 -15.61 22.59
N GLY A 217 8.27 -14.52 21.89
CA GLY A 217 9.64 -14.01 21.66
C GLY A 217 9.68 -12.85 20.67
N ASN A 218 10.84 -12.60 20.14
CA ASN A 218 11.01 -11.64 19.07
C ASN A 218 10.72 -12.28 17.72
N PRO A 219 9.80 -11.75 16.92
CA PRO A 219 9.51 -12.27 15.59
C PRO A 219 10.75 -12.38 14.70
N THR A 220 10.96 -13.55 14.11
CA THR A 220 12.07 -13.84 13.19
C THR A 220 11.59 -14.36 11.85
N GLN A 221 10.39 -14.90 11.79
CA GLN A 221 9.80 -15.47 10.59
C GLN A 221 8.37 -15.01 10.42
N MET A 222 7.94 -14.88 9.17
CA MET A 222 6.58 -14.50 8.84
C MET A 222 6.12 -15.23 7.58
N HIS A 223 4.89 -15.71 7.61
CA HIS A 223 4.20 -16.23 6.43
C HIS A 223 3.09 -15.26 6.02
N PHE A 224 3.01 -14.97 4.72
CA PHE A 224 1.95 -14.18 4.11
C PHE A 224 0.95 -15.10 3.42
N ASP A 225 -0.32 -15.04 3.83
CA ASP A 225 -1.43 -15.79 3.26
C ASP A 225 -2.39 -14.84 2.52
N PRO A 226 -2.35 -14.78 1.16
CA PRO A 226 -3.15 -13.87 0.35
C PRO A 226 -4.57 -14.41 0.15
N GLN A 227 -5.44 -14.28 1.13
CA GLN A 227 -6.84 -14.69 1.01
C GLN A 227 -7.68 -13.67 0.21
N LEU A 228 -8.86 -14.08 -0.26
CA LEU A 228 -9.66 -13.30 -1.20
C LEU A 228 -10.02 -11.90 -0.68
N ASP A 229 -10.62 -11.80 0.50
CA ASP A 229 -11.13 -10.55 1.04
C ASP A 229 -10.12 -9.79 1.90
N ALA A 230 -9.23 -10.52 2.54
CA ALA A 230 -8.22 -9.96 3.43
C ALA A 230 -7.00 -10.87 3.51
N ALA A 231 -5.82 -10.28 3.47
CA ALA A 231 -4.59 -11.01 3.68
C ALA A 231 -4.37 -11.32 5.17
N GLN A 232 -3.59 -12.37 5.46
CA GLN A 232 -3.17 -12.71 6.82
C GLN A 232 -1.64 -12.73 6.90
N PHE A 233 -1.12 -12.05 7.90
CA PHE A 233 0.27 -12.20 8.30
C PHE A 233 0.33 -13.14 9.49
N LEU A 234 1.06 -14.22 9.36
CA LEU A 234 1.31 -15.23 10.39
C LEU A 234 2.74 -15.04 10.89
N VAL A 235 2.88 -14.57 12.11
CA VAL A 235 4.18 -14.15 12.69
C VAL A 235 4.67 -15.20 13.67
N TRP A 236 5.95 -15.53 13.62
CA TRP A 236 6.59 -16.47 14.54
C TRP A 236 8.02 -16.04 14.89
N PRO A 237 8.45 -16.18 16.18
CA PRO A 237 7.63 -16.34 17.38
C PRO A 237 6.61 -15.21 17.55
N VAL A 238 5.61 -15.45 18.39
CA VAL A 238 4.60 -14.44 18.72
C VAL A 238 5.27 -13.33 19.51
N ALA A 239 4.96 -12.06 19.17
CA ALA A 239 5.56 -10.91 19.84
C ALA A 239 5.34 -10.98 21.36
N ASN A 240 6.42 -10.77 22.11
CA ASN A 240 6.34 -10.52 23.55
C ASN A 240 5.97 -9.06 23.82
N SER A 241 5.58 -8.76 25.06
CA SER A 241 5.18 -7.41 25.45
C SER A 241 6.34 -6.43 25.61
N THR A 242 7.60 -6.88 25.58
CA THR A 242 8.74 -6.06 26.02
C THR A 242 9.57 -5.46 24.90
N ASP A 243 9.80 -6.18 23.80
CA ASP A 243 10.88 -5.80 22.88
C ASP A 243 10.44 -5.32 21.51
N THR A 244 9.41 -5.92 20.91
CA THR A 244 9.05 -5.64 19.51
C THR A 244 7.57 -5.31 19.38
N ASN A 245 7.27 -4.10 18.91
CA ASN A 245 5.90 -3.64 18.73
C ASN A 245 5.53 -3.39 17.27
N GLN A 246 6.47 -3.47 16.36
CA GLN A 246 6.25 -3.10 14.96
C GLN A 246 7.04 -4.00 14.01
N ILE A 247 6.40 -4.33 12.89
CA ILE A 247 7.05 -4.87 11.71
C ILE A 247 6.90 -3.86 10.59
N VAL A 248 8.02 -3.41 10.05
CA VAL A 248 8.08 -2.56 8.87
C VAL A 248 8.23 -3.45 7.65
N MET A 249 7.32 -3.32 6.70
CA MET A 249 7.23 -4.19 5.52
C MET A 249 7.16 -3.37 4.24
N THR A 250 7.84 -3.83 3.20
CA THR A 250 7.58 -3.35 1.85
C THR A 250 6.53 -4.25 1.21
N LEU A 251 5.37 -3.68 0.95
CA LEU A 251 4.21 -4.35 0.39
C LEU A 251 3.94 -3.85 -1.03
N GLU A 252 3.43 -4.73 -1.86
CA GLU A 252 2.95 -4.39 -3.20
C GLU A 252 1.42 -4.49 -3.23
N PHE A 253 0.77 -3.51 -3.87
CA PHE A 253 -0.68 -3.37 -3.93
C PHE A 253 -1.21 -3.52 -5.36
N TYR A 254 -2.52 -3.73 -5.47
CA TYR A 254 -3.22 -3.55 -6.74
C TYR A 254 -3.46 -2.05 -6.98
N PRO A 255 -3.42 -1.60 -8.24
CA PRO A 255 -3.87 -0.25 -8.58
C PRO A 255 -5.37 -0.11 -8.32
N ASP A 256 -5.80 1.12 -8.06
CA ASP A 256 -7.21 1.46 -7.94
C ASP A 256 -7.97 1.18 -9.24
N ASP A 257 -9.27 0.89 -9.13
CA ASP A 257 -10.13 0.63 -10.28
C ASP A 257 -10.50 1.94 -10.99
N PHE A 258 -10.66 1.86 -12.30
CA PHE A 258 -11.20 2.94 -13.11
C PHE A 258 -12.74 2.92 -13.04
N ASP A 259 -13.34 3.44 -11.99
CA ASP A 259 -14.78 3.45 -11.79
C ASP A 259 -15.49 4.72 -12.31
N ALA A 260 -14.78 5.83 -12.50
CA ALA A 260 -15.31 7.07 -13.01
C ALA A 260 -14.56 7.60 -14.25
N ALA A 261 -15.28 8.32 -15.11
CA ALA A 261 -14.78 8.87 -16.38
C ALA A 261 -13.53 9.75 -16.23
N ALA A 262 -13.48 10.54 -15.15
CA ALA A 262 -12.41 11.49 -14.86
C ALA A 262 -11.27 10.87 -14.04
N ASN A 263 -11.30 9.58 -13.74
CA ASN A 263 -10.24 8.95 -12.97
C ASN A 263 -8.93 8.99 -13.75
N ASN A 264 -7.91 9.53 -13.12
CA ASN A 264 -6.55 9.42 -13.63
C ASN A 264 -6.02 8.03 -13.30
N PRO A 265 -5.27 7.41 -14.21
CA PRO A 265 -4.61 6.15 -13.89
C PRO A 265 -3.60 6.36 -12.76
N GLU A 266 -3.54 5.41 -11.84
CA GLU A 266 -2.49 5.31 -10.82
C GLU A 266 -1.20 4.75 -11.45
N PHE A 267 -0.80 5.29 -12.60
CA PHE A 267 0.38 4.88 -13.37
C PHE A 267 1.24 6.08 -13.71
N PRO A 268 2.56 5.90 -13.79
CA PRO A 268 3.44 6.89 -14.39
C PRO A 268 2.96 7.25 -15.81
N ILE A 269 3.01 8.51 -16.18
CA ILE A 269 2.47 9.00 -17.46
C ILE A 269 3.09 8.30 -18.68
N GLU A 270 4.31 7.79 -18.55
CA GLU A 270 5.03 7.06 -19.59
C GLU A 270 4.30 5.76 -19.98
N TRP A 271 3.47 5.21 -19.10
CA TRP A 271 2.71 3.99 -19.31
C TRP A 271 1.44 4.20 -20.13
N ALA A 272 0.92 5.44 -20.17
CA ALA A 272 -0.33 5.75 -20.85
C ALA A 272 -0.36 5.26 -22.31
N ASN A 273 0.75 5.43 -23.04
CA ASN A 273 0.82 5.00 -24.44
C ASN A 273 0.79 3.47 -24.58
N ALA A 274 1.39 2.72 -23.69
CA ALA A 274 1.33 1.28 -23.71
C ALA A 274 -0.07 0.77 -23.33
N LEU A 275 -0.73 1.40 -22.35
CA LEU A 275 -2.12 1.10 -22.00
C LEU A 275 -3.05 1.29 -23.21
N VAL A 276 -2.93 2.42 -23.91
CA VAL A 276 -3.73 2.73 -25.11
C VAL A 276 -3.58 1.64 -26.17
N TRP A 277 -2.35 1.22 -26.49
CA TRP A 277 -2.12 0.22 -27.55
C TRP A 277 -2.55 -1.18 -27.13
N ASN A 278 -2.35 -1.58 -25.88
CA ASN A 278 -2.79 -2.90 -25.41
C ASN A 278 -4.30 -2.97 -25.27
N LEU A 279 -4.95 -1.89 -24.78
CA LEU A 279 -6.41 -1.81 -24.80
C LEU A 279 -6.95 -1.87 -26.25
N ALA A 280 -6.34 -1.16 -27.20
CA ALA A 280 -6.70 -1.21 -28.61
C ALA A 280 -6.57 -2.63 -29.18
N MET A 281 -5.56 -3.39 -28.76
CA MET A 281 -5.41 -4.79 -29.17
C MET A 281 -6.59 -5.65 -28.67
N GLU A 282 -6.97 -5.56 -27.40
CA GLU A 282 -8.11 -6.28 -26.84
C GLU A 282 -9.42 -5.90 -27.54
N MET A 283 -9.71 -4.61 -27.65
CA MET A 283 -10.92 -4.09 -28.28
C MET A 283 -11.01 -4.44 -29.77
N SER A 284 -9.87 -4.68 -30.44
CA SER A 284 -9.85 -5.01 -31.88
C SER A 284 -10.63 -6.29 -32.24
N PHE A 285 -10.81 -7.19 -31.29
CA PHE A 285 -11.60 -8.42 -31.49
C PHE A 285 -13.09 -8.14 -31.39
N GLU A 286 -13.51 -7.26 -30.49
CA GLU A 286 -14.92 -6.91 -30.26
C GLU A 286 -15.49 -6.07 -31.41
N TYR A 287 -14.68 -5.15 -31.93
CA TYR A 287 -15.10 -4.22 -33.00
C TYR A 287 -14.90 -4.78 -34.42
N GLY A 288 -14.54 -6.05 -34.58
CA GLY A 288 -14.44 -6.68 -35.87
C GLY A 288 -13.39 -6.05 -36.80
N THR A 289 -12.33 -5.48 -36.25
CA THR A 289 -11.24 -4.84 -36.98
C THR A 289 -10.63 -5.81 -38.00
N ASP A 290 -10.25 -5.34 -39.18
CA ASP A 290 -9.64 -6.17 -40.24
C ASP A 290 -8.33 -6.82 -39.72
N VAL A 291 -8.01 -7.99 -40.31
CA VAL A 291 -6.87 -8.81 -39.87
C VAL A 291 -5.54 -8.08 -39.98
N ARG A 292 -5.37 -7.24 -41.00
CA ARG A 292 -4.12 -6.49 -41.21
C ARG A 292 -3.91 -5.45 -40.12
N THR A 293 -4.92 -4.64 -39.84
CA THR A 293 -4.91 -3.61 -38.78
C THR A 293 -4.72 -4.29 -37.41
N ARG A 294 -5.43 -5.38 -37.13
CA ARG A 294 -5.28 -6.16 -35.90
C ARG A 294 -3.84 -6.66 -35.68
N THR A 295 -3.21 -7.21 -36.73
CA THR A 295 -1.82 -7.66 -36.67
C THR A 295 -0.86 -6.52 -36.37
N GLN A 296 -1.04 -5.36 -36.99
CA GLN A 296 -0.22 -4.17 -36.75
C GLN A 296 -0.39 -3.63 -35.32
N VAL A 297 -1.62 -3.52 -34.85
CA VAL A 297 -1.93 -3.09 -33.47
C VAL A 297 -1.30 -4.03 -32.46
N ALA A 298 -1.42 -5.35 -32.65
CA ALA A 298 -0.83 -6.35 -31.75
C ALA A 298 0.71 -6.25 -31.69
N GLN A 299 1.37 -6.07 -32.83
CA GLN A 299 2.83 -5.91 -32.87
C GLN A 299 3.30 -4.66 -32.10
N ILE A 300 2.58 -3.53 -32.28
CA ILE A 300 2.90 -2.29 -31.56
C ILE A 300 2.61 -2.45 -30.06
N ALA A 301 1.49 -3.05 -29.68
CA ALA A 301 1.10 -3.28 -28.30
C ALA A 301 2.15 -4.11 -27.56
N ILE A 302 2.56 -5.25 -28.14
CA ILE A 302 3.62 -6.12 -27.59
C ILE A 302 4.94 -5.35 -27.45
N SER A 303 5.36 -4.62 -28.49
CA SER A 303 6.58 -3.82 -28.44
C SER A 303 6.55 -2.78 -27.31
N LYS A 304 5.42 -2.07 -27.13
CA LYS A 304 5.26 -1.08 -26.05
C LYS A 304 5.27 -1.72 -24.67
N LYS A 305 4.60 -2.88 -24.50
CA LYS A 305 4.61 -3.62 -23.25
C LYS A 305 6.03 -4.09 -22.91
N ASN A 306 6.78 -4.66 -23.85
CA ASN A 306 8.15 -5.13 -23.63
C ASN A 306 9.10 -4.00 -23.20
N ILE A 307 8.95 -2.79 -23.75
CA ILE A 307 9.75 -1.63 -23.33
C ILE A 307 9.50 -1.30 -21.85
N LEU A 308 8.27 -1.44 -21.36
CA LEU A 308 7.95 -1.21 -19.96
C LEU A 308 8.56 -2.30 -19.06
N PHE A 309 8.51 -3.57 -19.47
CA PHE A 309 9.17 -4.66 -18.74
C PHE A 309 10.67 -4.45 -18.64
N ASP A 310 11.34 -4.12 -19.74
CA ASP A 310 12.77 -3.85 -19.76
C ASP A 310 13.17 -2.69 -18.84
N THR A 311 12.29 -1.68 -18.73
CA THR A 311 12.52 -0.54 -17.82
C THR A 311 12.32 -0.96 -16.36
N ALA A 312 11.28 -1.73 -16.06
CA ALA A 312 11.00 -2.25 -14.73
C ALA A 312 12.13 -3.17 -14.21
N ASP A 313 12.66 -4.04 -15.08
CA ASP A 313 13.77 -4.92 -14.72
C ASP A 313 15.06 -4.16 -14.39
N ARG A 314 15.33 -3.06 -15.06
CA ARG A 314 16.51 -2.22 -14.78
C ARG A 314 16.46 -1.60 -13.38
N GLU A 315 15.29 -1.22 -12.90
CA GLU A 315 15.13 -0.69 -11.53
C GLU A 315 15.33 -1.76 -10.46
N ASN A 316 15.09 -3.03 -10.78
CA ASN A 316 15.27 -4.16 -9.87
C ASN A 316 16.68 -4.77 -9.89
N ALA A 317 17.53 -4.39 -10.85
CA ALA A 317 18.87 -4.95 -10.98
C ALA A 317 19.80 -4.46 -9.87
N SER A 318 20.12 -5.33 -8.91
CA SER A 318 21.25 -5.13 -8.01
C SER A 318 22.55 -5.56 -8.72
N VAL A 319 23.43 -4.60 -8.96
CA VAL A 319 24.77 -4.90 -9.52
C VAL A 319 25.67 -5.37 -8.38
N THR A 320 25.94 -6.67 -8.33
CA THR A 320 26.93 -7.23 -7.42
C THR A 320 28.30 -7.24 -8.12
N PHE A 321 29.20 -6.39 -7.69
CA PHE A 321 30.59 -6.47 -8.15
C PHE A 321 31.32 -7.58 -7.37
N ALA A 322 31.66 -8.68 -8.06
CA ALA A 322 32.60 -9.65 -7.52
C ALA A 322 34.01 -9.10 -7.73
N VAL A 323 34.70 -8.75 -6.67
CA VAL A 323 36.14 -8.46 -6.74
C VAL A 323 36.86 -9.81 -6.85
N SER A 324 37.39 -10.12 -8.03
CA SER A 324 38.29 -11.26 -8.19
C SER A 324 39.60 -10.93 -7.45
N GLN A 325 39.96 -11.72 -6.44
CA GLN A 325 41.27 -11.73 -5.83
C GLN A 325 42.30 -12.40 -6.71
#